data_97d5750393f7f0d7b2a60b58eb46212d
#
_entry.id   97d5750393f7f0d7b2a60b58eb46212d
#
_cell.length_a   1.000
_cell.length_b   1.000
_cell.length_c   1.000
_cell.angle_alpha   90.00
_cell.angle_beta   90.00
_cell.angle_gamma   90.00
#
_symmetry.space_group_name_H-M   'P 1'
#
loop_
_entity.id
_entity.type
_entity.pdbx_description
1 polymer ?
#
loop_
_entity_poly.entity_id
_entity_poly.type
_entity_poly.pdbx_seq_one_letter_code
_entity_poly.pdbx_strand_id
1 'polypeptide(L)'
;MLLAMMIIATGQVGVSIYLPSLPLISRDLQVDQASAQMLVTLFLLGFGGSQLFYGALSDAVGRRPTFLLGQGIYLLGTVLCVMMSDHFQALEFGRLLQGLGAGSASVLGRSVLRDSYDGFHLTKALSYLSITASIMPIIAPVLGGWLAYHLSWQSVFIFVLLYIGAIFTLGLMILPETLPYPKRRVQWRGIVINYAKLLTNQQVTSSASYNWLSYLASLVTLSILPFLLQKQLGS
;
A
#
# COMPACT_ATOMS: atom_id res chain seq x y z
N MET A 1 7.05 -17.13 4.63
CA MET A 1 7.18 -15.97 5.51
C MET A 1 7.79 -14.76 4.81
N LEU A 2 8.96 -14.86 4.19
CA LEU A 2 9.60 -13.75 3.48
C LEU A 2 8.68 -13.11 2.43
N LEU A 3 8.01 -13.93 1.60
CA LEU A 3 7.06 -13.44 0.60
C LEU A 3 5.91 -12.62 1.23
N ALA A 4 5.37 -13.04 2.36
CA ALA A 4 4.32 -12.29 3.07
C ALA A 4 4.81 -10.94 3.58
N MET A 5 6.06 -10.84 4.04
CA MET A 5 6.69 -9.58 4.43
C MET A 5 6.87 -8.65 3.22
N MET A 6 7.35 -9.17 2.09
CA MET A 6 7.46 -8.43 0.84
C MET A 6 6.08 -7.94 0.34
N ILE A 7 5.07 -8.81 0.40
CA ILE A 7 3.70 -8.46 0.02
C ILE A 7 3.18 -7.27 0.85
N ILE A 8 3.35 -7.29 2.17
CA ILE A 8 2.89 -6.20 3.03
C ILE A 8 3.70 -4.92 2.83
N ALA A 9 5.03 -5.05 2.61
CA ALA A 9 5.87 -3.91 2.31
C ALA A 9 5.42 -3.15 1.04
N THR A 10 4.76 -3.84 0.09
CA THR A 10 4.25 -3.26 -1.16
C THR A 10 3.42 -2.00 -0.95
N GLY A 11 2.48 -2.02 -0.01
CA GLY A 11 1.63 -0.87 0.30
C GLY A 11 2.44 0.31 0.85
N GLN A 12 3.35 0.03 1.79
CA GLN A 12 4.18 1.06 2.43
C GLN A 12 5.21 1.67 1.45
N VAL A 13 5.85 0.83 0.64
CA VAL A 13 6.75 1.27 -0.44
C VAL A 13 5.98 2.17 -1.41
N GLY A 14 4.79 1.75 -1.85
CA GLY A 14 3.98 2.51 -2.79
C GLY A 14 3.54 3.90 -2.28
N VAL A 15 3.37 4.09 -0.98
CA VAL A 15 3.06 5.40 -0.40
C VAL A 15 4.32 6.25 -0.26
N SER A 16 5.37 5.68 0.33
CA SER A 16 6.45 6.48 0.93
C SER A 16 7.62 6.75 -0.02
N ILE A 17 7.89 5.86 -0.98
CA ILE A 17 9.09 5.96 -1.84
C ILE A 17 9.07 7.18 -2.76
N TYR A 18 7.87 7.67 -3.12
CA TYR A 18 7.70 8.80 -4.04
C TYR A 18 7.76 10.17 -3.36
N LEU A 19 7.62 10.23 -2.03
CA LEU A 19 7.54 11.51 -1.31
C LEU A 19 8.71 12.46 -1.62
N PRO A 20 9.98 11.99 -1.63
CA PRO A 20 11.11 12.87 -1.97
C PRO A 20 11.14 13.31 -3.44
N SER A 21 10.44 12.59 -4.32
CA SER A 21 10.40 12.88 -5.76
C SER A 21 9.36 13.93 -6.13
N LEU A 22 8.38 14.23 -5.26
CA LEU A 22 7.28 15.15 -5.56
C LEU A 22 7.74 16.55 -6.00
N PRO A 23 8.74 17.19 -5.35
CA PRO A 23 9.24 18.50 -5.79
C PRO A 23 9.90 18.44 -7.17
N LEU A 24 10.57 17.31 -7.50
CA LEU A 24 11.18 17.11 -8.81
C LEU A 24 10.13 16.92 -9.90
N ILE A 25 9.09 16.13 -9.63
CA ILE A 25 7.93 15.94 -10.54
C ILE A 25 7.23 17.27 -10.79
N SER A 26 6.94 18.04 -9.73
CA SER A 26 6.31 19.37 -9.84
C SER A 26 7.11 20.31 -10.75
N ARG A 27 8.43 20.32 -10.59
CA ARG A 27 9.35 21.16 -11.36
C ARG A 27 9.46 20.71 -12.82
N ASP A 28 9.58 19.42 -13.07
CA ASP A 28 9.84 18.85 -14.39
C ASP A 28 8.60 18.91 -15.27
N LEU A 29 7.43 18.60 -14.71
CA LEU A 29 6.13 18.66 -15.40
C LEU A 29 5.44 20.03 -15.30
N GLN A 30 6.07 21.02 -14.68
CA GLN A 30 5.56 22.38 -14.53
C GLN A 30 4.14 22.44 -13.92
N VAL A 31 3.87 21.57 -12.95
CA VAL A 31 2.63 21.55 -12.20
C VAL A 31 2.85 22.15 -10.80
N ASP A 32 1.80 22.71 -10.21
CA ASP A 32 1.87 23.25 -8.87
C ASP A 32 2.05 22.15 -7.82
N GLN A 33 2.51 22.54 -6.64
CA GLN A 33 2.82 21.60 -5.56
C GLN A 33 1.56 20.86 -5.08
N ALA A 34 0.40 21.47 -5.11
CA ALA A 34 -0.86 20.83 -4.72
C ALA A 34 -1.23 19.71 -5.70
N SER A 35 -1.08 19.95 -7.01
CA SER A 35 -1.25 18.92 -8.04
C SER A 35 -0.26 17.76 -7.84
N ALA A 36 1.01 18.03 -7.59
CA ALA A 36 1.97 16.96 -7.33
C ALA A 36 1.58 16.11 -6.10
N GLN A 37 1.03 16.71 -5.04
CA GLN A 37 0.52 15.99 -3.87
C GLN A 37 -0.72 15.14 -4.20
N MET A 38 -1.48 15.48 -5.24
CA MET A 38 -2.63 14.68 -5.70
C MET A 38 -2.21 13.25 -6.08
N LEU A 39 -0.98 13.06 -6.57
CA LEU A 39 -0.43 11.73 -6.86
C LEU A 39 -0.41 10.81 -5.63
N VAL A 40 -0.12 11.36 -4.45
CA VAL A 40 -0.17 10.62 -3.19
C VAL A 40 -1.61 10.38 -2.76
N THR A 41 -2.45 11.40 -2.87
CA THR A 41 -3.87 11.31 -2.50
C THR A 41 -4.61 10.26 -3.31
N LEU A 42 -4.42 10.23 -4.63
CA LEU A 42 -5.05 9.24 -5.52
C LEU A 42 -4.58 7.82 -5.20
N PHE A 43 -3.28 7.65 -4.92
CA PHE A 43 -2.80 6.36 -4.45
C PHE A 43 -3.47 5.93 -3.14
N LEU A 44 -3.54 6.82 -2.15
CA LEU A 44 -4.16 6.53 -0.84
C LEU A 44 -5.66 6.25 -0.95
N LEU A 45 -6.38 6.97 -1.82
CA LEU A 45 -7.79 6.71 -2.11
C LEU A 45 -7.99 5.32 -2.71
N GLY A 46 -7.20 4.97 -3.72
CA GLY A 46 -7.22 3.63 -4.31
C GLY A 46 -6.86 2.55 -3.29
N PHE A 47 -5.80 2.78 -2.50
CA PHE A 47 -5.31 1.85 -1.50
C PHE A 47 -6.32 1.60 -0.37
N GLY A 48 -6.88 2.67 0.20
CA GLY A 48 -7.89 2.55 1.26
C GLY A 48 -9.20 1.97 0.76
N GLY A 49 -9.72 2.48 -0.36
CA GLY A 49 -10.99 2.03 -0.94
C GLY A 49 -10.97 0.56 -1.34
N SER A 50 -9.89 0.10 -1.98
CA SER A 50 -9.78 -1.28 -2.47
C SER A 50 -9.71 -2.32 -1.34
N GLN A 51 -9.17 -1.98 -0.18
CA GLN A 51 -9.09 -2.90 0.96
C GLN A 51 -10.47 -3.40 1.42
N LEU A 52 -11.50 -2.55 1.28
CA LEU A 52 -12.87 -2.92 1.64
C LEU A 52 -13.41 -4.07 0.79
N PHE A 53 -12.95 -4.18 -0.44
CA PHE A 53 -13.43 -5.19 -1.40
C PHE A 53 -12.57 -6.45 -1.41
N TYR A 54 -11.25 -6.33 -1.27
CA TYR A 54 -10.34 -7.47 -1.38
C TYR A 54 -10.55 -8.54 -0.32
N GLY A 55 -10.97 -8.16 0.90
CA GLY A 55 -11.31 -9.12 1.94
C GLY A 55 -12.39 -10.09 1.48
N ALA A 56 -13.55 -9.54 1.12
CA ALA A 56 -14.69 -10.33 0.67
C ALA A 56 -14.46 -11.05 -0.67
N LEU A 57 -13.74 -10.41 -1.60
CA LEU A 57 -13.37 -11.03 -2.87
C LEU A 57 -12.49 -12.26 -2.64
N SER A 58 -11.50 -12.16 -1.74
CA SER A 58 -10.59 -13.25 -1.44
C SER A 58 -11.27 -14.45 -0.73
N ASP A 59 -12.32 -14.17 0.05
CA ASP A 59 -13.12 -15.22 0.69
C ASP A 59 -14.01 -15.99 -0.32
N ALA A 60 -14.33 -15.35 -1.45
CA ALA A 60 -15.20 -15.94 -2.47
C ALA A 60 -14.43 -16.62 -3.62
N VAL A 61 -13.41 -15.94 -4.11
CA VAL A 61 -12.65 -16.40 -5.29
C VAL A 61 -11.43 -17.23 -4.90
N GLY A 62 -10.82 -16.89 -3.77
CA GLY A 62 -9.59 -17.49 -3.27
C GLY A 62 -8.51 -16.44 -3.00
N ARG A 63 -7.55 -16.78 -2.15
CA ARG A 63 -6.46 -15.87 -1.76
C ARG A 63 -5.53 -15.58 -2.94
N ARG A 64 -5.08 -16.66 -3.60
CA ARG A 64 -4.12 -16.56 -4.69
C ARG A 64 -4.65 -15.78 -5.89
N PRO A 65 -5.82 -16.11 -6.49
CA PRO A 65 -6.33 -15.38 -7.66
C PRO A 65 -6.62 -13.91 -7.34
N THR A 66 -7.12 -13.61 -6.14
CA THR A 66 -7.37 -12.23 -5.70
C THR A 66 -6.06 -11.44 -5.54
N PHE A 67 -5.02 -12.08 -5.01
CA PHE A 67 -3.69 -11.47 -4.92
C PHE A 67 -3.12 -11.15 -6.30
N LEU A 68 -3.15 -12.11 -7.21
CA LEU A 68 -2.62 -11.94 -8.56
C LEU A 68 -3.38 -10.86 -9.34
N LEU A 69 -4.70 -10.82 -9.20
CA LEU A 69 -5.53 -9.75 -9.79
C LEU A 69 -5.10 -8.37 -9.26
N GLY A 70 -4.97 -8.21 -7.96
CA GLY A 70 -4.57 -6.94 -7.37
C GLY A 70 -3.14 -6.54 -7.75
N GLN A 71 -2.18 -7.47 -7.70
CA GLN A 71 -0.81 -7.17 -8.11
C GLN A 71 -0.70 -6.91 -9.62
N GLY A 72 -1.52 -7.55 -10.45
CA GLY A 72 -1.65 -7.25 -11.87
C GLY A 72 -2.13 -5.82 -12.13
N ILE A 73 -3.15 -5.35 -11.38
CA ILE A 73 -3.61 -3.96 -11.45
C ILE A 73 -2.50 -2.99 -11.01
N TYR A 74 -1.76 -3.32 -9.95
CA TYR A 74 -0.62 -2.51 -9.51
C TYR A 74 0.46 -2.42 -10.59
N LEU A 75 0.81 -3.55 -11.18
CA LEU A 75 1.81 -3.64 -12.24
C LEU A 75 1.40 -2.79 -13.45
N LEU A 76 0.14 -2.91 -13.90
CA LEU A 76 -0.40 -2.10 -15.01
C LEU A 76 -0.33 -0.61 -14.70
N GLY A 77 -0.73 -0.17 -13.49
CA GLY A 77 -0.60 1.23 -13.08
C GLY A 77 0.85 1.70 -13.06
N THR A 78 1.79 0.82 -12.67
CA THR A 78 3.21 1.17 -12.65
C THR A 78 3.81 1.25 -14.05
N VAL A 79 3.45 0.33 -14.94
CA VAL A 79 3.84 0.38 -16.35
C VAL A 79 3.34 1.68 -17.00
N LEU A 80 2.10 2.07 -16.73
CA LEU A 80 1.54 3.33 -17.22
C LEU A 80 2.37 4.53 -16.75
N CYS A 81 2.70 4.60 -15.46
CA CYS A 81 3.54 5.67 -14.92
C CYS A 81 4.94 5.72 -15.54
N VAL A 82 5.54 4.56 -15.84
CA VAL A 82 6.88 4.50 -16.48
C VAL A 82 6.81 4.92 -17.93
N MET A 83 5.82 4.43 -18.69
CA MET A 83 5.71 4.67 -20.13
C MET A 83 5.24 6.08 -20.48
N MET A 84 4.42 6.69 -19.62
CA MET A 84 3.81 7.99 -19.84
C MET A 84 4.23 9.00 -18.76
N SER A 85 5.49 8.95 -18.34
CA SER A 85 6.03 9.81 -17.28
C SER A 85 5.94 11.30 -17.60
N ASP A 86 5.91 11.69 -18.89
CA ASP A 86 5.83 13.07 -19.34
C ASP A 86 4.41 13.64 -19.28
N HIS A 87 3.40 12.82 -19.01
CA HIS A 87 2.00 13.22 -18.96
C HIS A 87 1.47 13.12 -17.52
N PHE A 88 1.25 14.27 -16.89
CA PHE A 88 0.81 14.32 -15.49
C PHE A 88 -0.50 13.56 -15.24
N GLN A 89 -1.50 13.68 -16.11
CA GLN A 89 -2.77 12.95 -16.00
C GLN A 89 -2.60 11.42 -16.07
N ALA A 90 -1.64 10.94 -16.84
CA ALA A 90 -1.32 9.51 -16.87
C ALA A 90 -0.69 9.04 -15.56
N LEU A 91 0.16 9.88 -14.95
CA LEU A 91 0.69 9.61 -13.61
C LEU A 91 -0.43 9.57 -12.56
N GLU A 92 -1.38 10.49 -12.60
CA GLU A 92 -2.53 10.50 -11.69
C GLU A 92 -3.34 9.21 -11.79
N PHE A 93 -3.71 8.82 -13.00
CA PHE A 93 -4.45 7.59 -13.25
C PHE A 93 -3.63 6.34 -12.87
N GLY A 94 -2.36 6.32 -13.23
CA GLY A 94 -1.43 5.25 -12.85
C GLY A 94 -1.31 5.11 -11.33
N ARG A 95 -1.22 6.21 -10.59
CA ARG A 95 -1.18 6.24 -9.11
C ARG A 95 -2.46 5.70 -8.49
N LEU A 96 -3.63 6.02 -9.05
CA LEU A 96 -4.89 5.45 -8.61
C LEU A 96 -4.91 3.93 -8.82
N LEU A 97 -4.50 3.44 -9.99
CA LEU A 97 -4.39 2.00 -10.28
C LEU A 97 -3.39 1.31 -9.34
N GLN A 98 -2.23 1.92 -9.11
CA GLN A 98 -1.24 1.40 -8.15
C GLN A 98 -1.85 1.26 -6.76
N GLY A 99 -2.58 2.28 -6.28
CA GLY A 99 -3.29 2.23 -5.01
C GLY A 99 -4.33 1.11 -4.96
N LEU A 100 -5.19 1.03 -5.98
CA LEU A 100 -6.18 -0.05 -6.10
C LEU A 100 -5.52 -1.43 -6.01
N GLY A 101 -4.40 -1.63 -6.69
CA GLY A 101 -3.68 -2.90 -6.65
C GLY A 101 -3.00 -3.19 -5.32
N ALA A 102 -2.37 -2.18 -4.71
CA ALA A 102 -1.63 -2.30 -3.45
C ALA A 102 -2.50 -2.74 -2.27
N GLY A 103 -3.79 -2.36 -2.26
CA GLY A 103 -4.72 -2.76 -1.22
C GLY A 103 -4.89 -4.28 -1.10
N SER A 104 -4.75 -5.02 -2.21
CA SER A 104 -4.77 -6.49 -2.19
C SER A 104 -3.63 -7.06 -1.33
N ALA A 105 -2.43 -6.51 -1.46
CA ALA A 105 -1.26 -6.95 -0.71
C ALA A 105 -1.44 -6.74 0.80
N SER A 106 -1.99 -5.61 1.20
CA SER A 106 -2.23 -5.28 2.61
C SER A 106 -3.23 -6.23 3.28
N VAL A 107 -4.31 -6.58 2.58
CA VAL A 107 -5.34 -7.49 3.10
C VAL A 107 -4.87 -8.94 3.06
N LEU A 108 -4.37 -9.39 1.91
CA LEU A 108 -4.06 -10.80 1.67
C LEU A 108 -2.80 -11.27 2.38
N GLY A 109 -1.82 -10.38 2.57
CA GLY A 109 -0.63 -10.72 3.34
C GLY A 109 -0.96 -11.18 4.76
N ARG A 110 -1.93 -10.53 5.42
CA ARG A 110 -2.42 -10.94 6.75
C ARG A 110 -3.30 -12.18 6.69
N SER A 111 -4.19 -12.27 5.69
CA SER A 111 -5.10 -13.41 5.55
C SER A 111 -4.35 -14.70 5.28
N VAL A 112 -3.39 -14.70 4.36
CA VAL A 112 -2.54 -15.87 4.05
C VAL A 112 -1.80 -16.37 5.28
N LEU A 113 -1.29 -15.47 6.13
CA LEU A 113 -0.61 -15.91 7.36
C LEU A 113 -1.58 -16.51 8.37
N ARG A 114 -2.77 -15.93 8.52
CA ARG A 114 -3.82 -16.49 9.41
C ARG A 114 -4.32 -17.85 8.93
N ASP A 115 -4.36 -18.06 7.61
CA ASP A 115 -4.78 -19.33 7.02
C ASP A 115 -3.65 -20.40 7.08
N SER A 116 -2.38 -19.98 7.28
CA SER A 116 -1.20 -20.87 7.21
C SER A 116 -0.55 -21.17 8.56
N TYR A 117 -0.81 -20.36 9.58
CA TYR A 117 -0.16 -20.47 10.89
C TYR A 117 -1.17 -20.35 12.03
N ASP A 118 -0.92 -21.08 13.12
CA ASP A 118 -1.72 -21.05 14.34
C ASP A 118 -0.89 -20.71 15.58
N GLY A 119 -1.56 -20.29 16.65
CA GLY A 119 -1.01 -20.08 17.97
C GLY A 119 0.24 -19.19 17.98
N PHE A 120 1.31 -19.67 18.58
CA PHE A 120 2.58 -18.93 18.73
C PHE A 120 3.22 -18.58 17.38
N HIS A 121 3.15 -19.48 16.40
CA HIS A 121 3.72 -19.23 15.06
C HIS A 121 2.98 -18.10 14.31
N LEU A 122 1.67 -18.02 14.46
CA LEU A 122 0.88 -16.91 13.91
C LEU A 122 1.26 -15.58 14.57
N THR A 123 1.36 -15.55 15.90
CA THR A 123 1.76 -14.33 16.63
C THR A 123 3.14 -13.85 16.20
N LYS A 124 4.10 -14.76 16.08
CA LYS A 124 5.45 -14.45 15.59
C LYS A 124 5.42 -13.92 14.15
N ALA A 125 4.64 -14.54 13.26
CA ALA A 125 4.50 -14.12 11.87
C ALA A 125 3.89 -12.71 11.77
N LEU A 126 2.82 -12.42 12.52
CA LEU A 126 2.20 -11.09 12.57
C LEU A 126 3.13 -10.03 13.15
N SER A 127 3.99 -10.39 14.13
CA SER A 127 5.01 -9.47 14.67
C SER A 127 6.01 -9.06 13.60
N TYR A 128 6.49 -9.99 12.77
CA TYR A 128 7.38 -9.66 11.65
C TYR A 128 6.69 -8.75 10.60
N LEU A 129 5.39 -8.95 10.34
CA LEU A 129 4.65 -8.04 9.47
C LEU A 129 4.57 -6.63 10.06
N SER A 130 4.32 -6.52 11.36
CA SER A 130 4.26 -5.23 12.05
C SER A 130 5.60 -4.51 12.01
N ILE A 131 6.70 -5.23 12.25
CA ILE A 131 8.07 -4.69 12.12
C ILE A 131 8.31 -4.18 10.69
N THR A 132 7.97 -4.98 9.67
CA THR A 132 8.11 -4.58 8.27
C THR A 132 7.31 -3.32 7.97
N ALA A 133 6.04 -3.27 8.39
CA ALA A 133 5.17 -2.12 8.18
C ALA A 133 5.67 -0.84 8.88
N SER A 134 6.37 -0.97 10.02
CA SER A 134 6.92 0.16 10.77
C SER A 134 8.25 0.66 10.20
N ILE A 135 9.07 -0.22 9.64
CA ILE A 135 10.40 0.13 9.13
C ILE A 135 10.31 0.70 7.70
N MET A 136 9.40 0.19 6.87
CA MET A 136 9.28 0.60 5.47
C MET A 136 9.04 2.11 5.26
N PRO A 137 8.21 2.81 6.05
CA PRO A 137 8.06 4.25 5.94
C PRO A 137 9.36 5.06 6.18
N ILE A 138 10.35 4.47 6.82
CA ILE A 138 11.66 5.08 7.05
C ILE A 138 12.61 4.76 5.89
N ILE A 139 12.69 3.49 5.51
CA ILE A 139 13.63 3.04 4.46
C ILE A 139 13.18 3.50 3.07
N ALA A 140 11.89 3.42 2.76
CA ALA A 140 11.40 3.71 1.42
C ALA A 140 11.68 5.15 0.96
N PRO A 141 11.45 6.22 1.76
CA PRO A 141 11.80 7.58 1.36
C PRO A 141 13.31 7.78 1.18
N VAL A 142 14.14 7.16 2.01
CA VAL A 142 15.61 7.25 1.88
C VAL A 142 16.06 6.65 0.54
N LEU A 143 15.54 5.47 0.21
CA LEU A 143 15.82 4.81 -1.07
C LEU A 143 15.28 5.62 -2.25
N GLY A 144 14.04 6.12 -2.14
CA GLY A 144 13.41 6.95 -3.16
C GLY A 144 14.16 8.26 -3.41
N GLY A 145 14.58 8.93 -2.34
CA GLY A 145 15.39 10.15 -2.43
C GLY A 145 16.77 9.89 -3.06
N TRP A 146 17.42 8.79 -2.69
CA TRP A 146 18.69 8.39 -3.29
C TRP A 146 18.55 8.12 -4.80
N LEU A 147 17.53 7.37 -5.21
CA LEU A 147 17.24 7.09 -6.62
C LEU A 147 16.93 8.37 -7.40
N ALA A 148 16.09 9.25 -6.84
CA ALA A 148 15.68 10.49 -7.49
C ALA A 148 16.84 11.49 -7.63
N TYR A 149 17.76 11.52 -6.66
CA TYR A 149 18.93 12.42 -6.67
C TYR A 149 20.02 11.97 -7.63
N HIS A 150 20.36 10.68 -7.61
CA HIS A 150 21.49 10.15 -8.39
C HIS A 150 21.14 9.77 -9.84
N LEU A 151 19.88 9.44 -10.10
CA LEU A 151 19.42 9.02 -11.42
C LEU A 151 18.37 10.01 -11.96
N SER A 152 17.11 9.81 -11.57
CA SER A 152 15.98 10.69 -11.92
C SER A 152 14.77 10.30 -11.10
N TRP A 153 13.74 11.16 -11.03
CA TRP A 153 12.50 10.81 -10.36
C TRP A 153 11.77 9.64 -11.04
N GLN A 154 11.91 9.47 -12.35
CA GLN A 154 11.36 8.34 -13.12
C GLN A 154 11.94 7.00 -12.67
N SER A 155 13.20 6.98 -12.22
CA SER A 155 13.87 5.77 -11.73
C SER A 155 13.17 5.16 -10.52
N VAL A 156 12.45 5.96 -9.73
CA VAL A 156 11.64 5.48 -8.62
C VAL A 156 10.48 4.60 -9.12
N PHE A 157 9.83 4.99 -10.21
CA PHE A 157 8.78 4.18 -10.85
C PHE A 157 9.34 2.90 -11.45
N ILE A 158 10.52 2.97 -12.08
CA ILE A 158 11.21 1.78 -12.62
C ILE A 158 11.58 0.81 -11.50
N PHE A 159 12.10 1.31 -10.38
CA PHE A 159 12.39 0.48 -9.20
C PHE A 159 11.12 -0.23 -8.70
N VAL A 160 10.01 0.50 -8.57
CA VAL A 160 8.72 -0.08 -8.15
C VAL A 160 8.22 -1.09 -9.18
N LEU A 161 8.41 -0.84 -10.47
CA LEU A 161 8.05 -1.79 -11.54
C LEU A 161 8.79 -3.12 -11.36
N LEU A 162 10.10 -3.08 -11.15
CA LEU A 162 10.92 -4.27 -10.91
C LEU A 162 10.52 -4.99 -9.63
N TYR A 163 10.29 -4.24 -8.55
CA TYR A 163 9.88 -4.76 -7.26
C TYR A 163 8.52 -5.48 -7.35
N ILE A 164 7.50 -4.84 -7.93
CA ILE A 164 6.16 -5.43 -8.09
C ILE A 164 6.19 -6.59 -9.09
N GLY A 165 6.96 -6.47 -10.17
CA GLY A 165 7.16 -7.55 -11.14
C GLY A 165 7.75 -8.80 -10.47
N ALA A 166 8.74 -8.63 -9.59
CA ALA A 166 9.31 -9.72 -8.81
C ALA A 166 8.27 -10.34 -7.86
N ILE A 167 7.49 -9.51 -7.13
CA ILE A 167 6.43 -10.00 -6.23
C ILE A 167 5.34 -10.73 -6.99
N PHE A 168 4.91 -10.21 -8.14
CA PHE A 168 3.90 -10.84 -8.99
C PHE A 168 4.38 -12.21 -9.48
N THR A 169 5.62 -12.29 -9.96
CA THR A 169 6.23 -13.54 -10.43
C THR A 169 6.39 -14.55 -9.29
N LEU A 170 6.89 -14.12 -8.13
CA LEU A 170 6.99 -14.98 -6.96
C LEU A 170 5.61 -15.44 -6.47
N GLY A 171 4.60 -14.57 -6.54
CA GLY A 171 3.22 -14.92 -6.24
C GLY A 171 2.65 -15.97 -7.19
N LEU A 172 2.96 -15.87 -8.50
CA LEU A 172 2.59 -16.89 -9.48
C LEU A 172 3.24 -18.25 -9.19
N MET A 173 4.52 -18.26 -8.80
CA MET A 173 5.29 -19.50 -8.64
C MET A 173 5.11 -20.17 -7.28
N ILE A 174 5.03 -19.37 -6.20
CA ILE A 174 5.20 -19.89 -4.84
C ILE A 174 3.92 -19.77 -4.00
N LEU A 175 3.02 -18.80 -4.28
CA LEU A 175 1.85 -18.58 -3.45
C LEU A 175 0.83 -19.73 -3.65
N PRO A 176 0.61 -20.59 -2.63
CA PRO A 176 -0.43 -21.60 -2.70
C PRO A 176 -1.80 -20.96 -2.51
N GLU A 177 -2.87 -21.67 -2.91
CA GLU A 177 -4.21 -21.31 -2.47
C GLU A 177 -4.36 -21.74 -0.99
N THR A 178 -4.60 -20.78 -0.12
CA THR A 178 -4.69 -21.03 1.33
C THR A 178 -6.11 -20.96 1.87
N LEU A 179 -7.09 -20.58 1.02
CA LEU A 179 -8.47 -20.49 1.46
C LEU A 179 -9.03 -21.87 1.83
N PRO A 180 -9.48 -22.09 3.09
CA PRO A 180 -10.15 -23.32 3.45
C PRO A 180 -11.49 -23.44 2.73
N TYR A 181 -11.79 -24.64 2.22
CA TYR A 181 -13.08 -24.91 1.58
C TYR A 181 -14.23 -25.05 2.60
N PRO A 182 -15.49 -24.66 2.23
CA PRO A 182 -16.00 -24.22 0.92
C PRO A 182 -15.88 -22.72 0.68
N LYS A 183 -15.63 -22.33 -0.58
CA LYS A 183 -15.64 -20.93 -1.02
C LYS A 183 -17.01 -20.29 -0.76
N ARG A 184 -17.04 -19.10 -0.19
CA ARG A 184 -18.28 -18.37 0.06
C ARG A 184 -18.66 -17.57 -1.17
N ARG A 185 -19.95 -17.54 -1.53
CA ARG A 185 -20.43 -16.64 -2.59
C ARG A 185 -20.30 -15.19 -2.14
N VAL A 186 -19.80 -14.32 -3.03
CA VAL A 186 -19.76 -12.88 -2.76
C VAL A 186 -21.20 -12.37 -2.63
N GLN A 187 -21.57 -11.95 -1.45
CA GLN A 187 -22.85 -11.30 -1.17
C GLN A 187 -22.60 -9.81 -0.92
N TRP A 188 -22.59 -9.00 -1.98
CA TRP A 188 -22.32 -7.55 -1.89
C TRP A 188 -23.19 -6.85 -0.84
N ARG A 189 -24.49 -7.20 -0.77
CA ARG A 189 -25.39 -6.70 0.27
C ARG A 189 -24.92 -7.10 1.68
N GLY A 190 -24.46 -8.32 1.86
CA GLY A 190 -23.92 -8.81 3.13
C GLY A 190 -22.66 -8.05 3.57
N ILE A 191 -21.81 -7.67 2.63
CA ILE A 191 -20.59 -6.90 2.88
C ILE A 191 -20.96 -5.52 3.47
N VAL A 192 -21.84 -4.77 2.81
CA VAL A 192 -22.28 -3.45 3.26
C VAL A 192 -22.94 -3.53 4.64
N ILE A 193 -23.83 -4.52 4.85
CA ILE A 193 -24.51 -4.73 6.13
C ILE A 193 -23.49 -5.08 7.24
N ASN A 194 -22.50 -5.93 6.94
CA ASN A 194 -21.49 -6.31 7.91
C ASN A 194 -20.59 -5.12 8.29
N TYR A 195 -20.18 -4.28 7.31
CA TYR A 195 -19.45 -3.05 7.62
C TYR A 195 -20.30 -2.08 8.45
N ALA A 196 -21.57 -1.89 8.13
CA ALA A 196 -22.48 -1.07 8.94
C ALA A 196 -22.58 -1.61 10.38
N LYS A 197 -22.73 -2.93 10.56
CA LYS A 197 -22.73 -3.55 11.89
C LYS A 197 -21.42 -3.40 12.64
N LEU A 198 -20.27 -3.47 11.95
CA LEU A 198 -18.96 -3.26 12.56
C LEU A 198 -18.80 -1.80 13.03
N LEU A 199 -19.26 -0.84 12.25
CA LEU A 199 -19.22 0.58 12.60
C LEU A 199 -20.17 0.94 13.77
N THR A 200 -21.25 0.19 13.97
CA THR A 200 -22.16 0.36 15.10
C THR A 200 -21.72 -0.40 16.35
N ASN A 201 -20.76 -1.31 16.24
CA ASN A 201 -20.25 -2.08 17.38
C ASN A 201 -19.22 -1.24 18.17
N GLN A 202 -19.59 -0.84 19.39
CA GLN A 202 -18.78 0.02 20.25
C GLN A 202 -17.40 -0.58 20.57
N GLN A 203 -17.27 -1.89 20.67
CA GLN A 203 -15.99 -2.56 20.92
C GLN A 203 -15.03 -2.46 19.72
N VAL A 204 -15.58 -2.59 18.51
CA VAL A 204 -14.81 -2.46 17.27
C VAL A 204 -14.42 -1.00 17.02
N THR A 205 -15.37 -0.07 17.20
CA THR A 205 -15.12 1.36 16.96
C THR A 205 -14.17 1.95 17.99
N SER A 206 -14.23 1.56 19.26
CA SER A 206 -13.26 2.00 20.26
C SER A 206 -11.84 1.50 19.97
N SER A 207 -11.69 0.24 19.59
CA SER A 207 -10.38 -0.32 19.19
C SER A 207 -9.84 0.32 17.91
N ALA A 208 -10.70 0.60 16.95
CA ALA A 208 -10.34 1.28 15.70
C ALA A 208 -9.97 2.74 15.94
N SER A 209 -10.70 3.46 16.81
CA SER A 209 -10.40 4.87 17.13
C SER A 209 -9.04 5.03 17.81
N TYR A 210 -8.61 4.09 18.64
CA TYR A 210 -7.27 4.05 19.22
C TYR A 210 -6.18 4.00 18.13
N ASN A 211 -6.36 3.13 17.14
CA ASN A 211 -5.45 3.00 16.00
C ASN A 211 -5.45 4.28 15.14
N TRP A 212 -6.62 4.85 14.87
CA TRP A 212 -6.74 6.07 14.07
C TRP A 212 -6.08 7.28 14.76
N LEU A 213 -6.30 7.45 16.07
CA LEU A 213 -5.67 8.52 16.85
C LEU A 213 -4.14 8.37 16.88
N SER A 214 -3.63 7.16 17.08
CA SER A 214 -2.18 6.89 17.04
C SER A 214 -1.58 7.19 15.66
N TYR A 215 -2.29 6.82 14.59
CA TYR A 215 -1.84 7.09 13.22
C TYR A 215 -1.89 8.59 12.89
N LEU A 216 -2.96 9.28 13.29
CA LEU A 216 -3.09 10.73 13.16
C LEU A 216 -1.99 11.47 13.93
N ALA A 217 -1.73 11.09 15.18
CA ALA A 217 -0.65 11.67 15.97
C ALA A 217 0.71 11.50 15.30
N SER A 218 0.98 10.32 14.74
CA SER A 218 2.21 10.04 13.99
C SER A 218 2.32 10.90 12.72
N LEU A 219 1.23 11.04 11.96
CA LEU A 219 1.21 11.87 10.76
C LEU A 219 1.41 13.35 11.07
N VAL A 220 0.74 13.86 12.10
CA VAL A 220 0.90 15.25 12.57
C VAL A 220 2.34 15.51 13.01
N THR A 221 2.92 14.58 13.79
CA THR A 221 4.32 14.69 14.23
C THR A 221 5.28 14.73 13.04
N LEU A 222 5.13 13.80 12.08
CA LEU A 222 5.95 13.76 10.87
C LEU A 222 5.80 15.03 10.00
N SER A 223 4.59 15.60 9.95
CA SER A 223 4.33 16.81 9.16
C SER A 223 4.90 18.07 9.82
N ILE A 224 4.86 18.17 11.15
CA ILE A 224 5.30 19.36 11.89
C ILE A 224 6.80 19.31 12.19
N LEU A 225 7.38 18.13 12.41
CA LEU A 225 8.77 17.95 12.80
C LEU A 225 9.78 18.67 11.90
N PRO A 226 9.69 18.63 10.56
CA PRO A 226 10.61 19.35 9.68
C PRO A 226 10.57 20.87 9.89
N PHE A 227 9.38 21.44 10.09
CA PHE A 227 9.22 22.87 10.35
C PHE A 227 9.78 23.30 11.70
N LEU A 228 9.59 22.46 12.74
CA LEU A 228 10.17 22.71 14.06
C LEU A 228 11.70 22.62 14.03
N LEU A 229 12.26 21.62 13.35
CA LEU A 229 13.71 21.47 13.20
C LEU A 229 14.31 22.62 12.38
N GLN A 230 13.66 23.05 11.31
CA GLN A 230 14.12 24.18 10.50
C GLN A 230 14.08 25.48 11.30
N LYS A 231 13.09 25.69 12.16
CA LYS A 231 12.98 26.86 13.02
C LYS A 231 14.03 26.86 14.15
N GLN A 232 14.42 25.70 14.67
CA GLN A 232 15.40 25.57 15.76
C GLN A 232 16.84 25.48 15.27
N LEU A 233 17.08 24.90 14.09
CA LEU A 233 18.43 24.70 13.55
C LEU A 233 18.81 25.73 12.47
N GLY A 234 17.86 26.51 11.98
CA GLY A 234 18.03 27.50 10.91
C GLY A 234 18.17 28.95 11.42
N SER A 235 18.44 29.13 12.69
CA SER A 235 18.81 30.45 13.29
C SER A 235 20.31 30.65 13.35
#